data_425104ea30ca8358df444cb9cc927e99
#
_entry.id   425104ea30ca8358df444cb9cc927e99
#
_cell.length_a   1.000
_cell.length_b   1.000
_cell.length_c   1.000
_cell.angle_alpha   90.00
_cell.angle_beta   90.00
_cell.angle_gamma   90.00
#
_symmetry.space_group_name_H-M   'P 1'
#
loop_
_entity.id
_entity.type
_entity.pdbx_description
1 polymer ?
#
loop_
_entity_poly.entity_id
_entity_poly.type
_entity_poly.pdbx_seq_one_letter_code
_entity_poly.pdbx_strand_id
1 'polypeptide(L)'
;MLKPMAHPLTSQPLKIRRADGFGLRLPMKKPVLMAGVRLEFSENWLIRLETDNGVVGWGEASSAPNHGGSTVADMQQGWAQVQSSLVGADAMRLGGLTHQLSTKVKVGKSVMGALDMALYDLVGRHLGVPAHVLLGGQRRDAVAPLWLLGTGKRDTDLIEAQQRFAEGYRFFKLKVGVRPLAEEIEMALTLRSLLGADLRLCADANMGMNADQAIAYARGVQEARLEFFEQPLPREDLDGLRRLIATGLIDVGLDESITSVQDLIAHAALGAAGGSLKTLKLGGMSGVVAAAQVCEAHGQRINLAGKIAETSIASAAVIHLAAVLPNVDWGVSPSQAYLVEDVTDQPLSEQDGRYPVSQAPGLGVQVNEAVVSRFAFC
;
A
#
# COMPACT_ATOMS: atom_id res chain seq x y z
N MET A 1 29.05 36.49 -15.93
CA MET A 1 27.89 36.74 -15.08
C MET A 1 26.66 36.18 -15.78
N LEU A 2 26.21 34.97 -15.39
CA LEU A 2 24.94 34.41 -15.84
C LEU A 2 23.86 35.16 -15.12
N LYS A 3 22.98 35.85 -15.84
CA LYS A 3 21.75 36.40 -15.27
C LYS A 3 20.96 35.25 -14.68
N PRO A 4 20.50 35.31 -13.43
CA PRO A 4 19.56 34.34 -12.91
C PRO A 4 18.31 34.37 -13.80
N MET A 5 18.05 33.29 -14.51
CA MET A 5 16.74 33.07 -15.09
C MET A 5 15.77 32.96 -13.90
N ALA A 6 15.04 34.05 -13.65
CA ALA A 6 13.87 33.97 -12.79
C ALA A 6 12.89 33.03 -13.48
N HIS A 7 12.92 31.72 -13.13
CA HIS A 7 11.73 30.90 -13.24
C HIS A 7 10.71 31.54 -12.31
N PRO A 8 9.60 32.04 -12.81
CA PRO A 8 8.49 32.33 -11.96
C PRO A 8 7.96 30.99 -11.46
N LEU A 9 8.50 30.45 -10.39
CA LEU A 9 7.70 29.67 -9.46
C LEU A 9 6.62 30.62 -9.04
N THR A 10 5.50 30.50 -9.75
CA THR A 10 4.44 31.49 -9.79
C THR A 10 3.97 31.74 -8.38
N SER A 11 4.06 32.98 -7.94
CA SER A 11 3.40 33.51 -6.74
C SER A 11 1.87 33.39 -6.80
N GLN A 12 1.34 32.81 -7.87
CA GLN A 12 -0.09 32.57 -8.05
C GLN A 12 -0.49 31.22 -7.48
N PRO A 13 -1.51 31.17 -6.63
CA PRO A 13 -2.03 29.93 -6.06
C PRO A 13 -2.57 29.02 -7.16
N LEU A 14 -2.29 27.71 -7.04
CA LEU A 14 -2.88 26.68 -7.91
C LEU A 14 -4.26 26.33 -7.37
N LYS A 15 -5.29 27.06 -7.80
CA LYS A 15 -6.64 26.90 -7.28
C LYS A 15 -7.33 25.67 -7.83
N ILE A 16 -7.89 24.87 -6.94
CA ILE A 16 -8.78 23.75 -7.28
C ILE A 16 -10.12 24.32 -7.72
N ARG A 17 -10.52 24.06 -8.95
CA ARG A 17 -11.81 24.48 -9.52
C ARG A 17 -12.90 23.45 -9.27
N ARG A 18 -12.56 22.17 -9.33
CA ARG A 18 -13.49 21.06 -9.19
C ARG A 18 -12.86 19.92 -8.40
N ALA A 19 -13.67 19.27 -7.57
CA ALA A 19 -13.30 18.12 -6.75
C ALA A 19 -14.44 17.11 -6.78
N ASP A 20 -14.18 15.90 -7.30
CA ASP A 20 -15.16 14.82 -7.44
C ASP A 20 -14.68 13.59 -6.65
N GLY A 21 -15.62 12.78 -6.17
CA GLY A 21 -15.36 11.50 -5.53
C GLY A 21 -16.24 10.41 -6.15
N PHE A 22 -15.70 9.21 -6.32
CA PHE A 22 -16.36 8.07 -6.96
C PHE A 22 -16.13 6.79 -6.16
N GLY A 23 -17.19 6.08 -5.81
CA GLY A 23 -17.09 4.70 -5.35
C GLY A 23 -17.09 3.76 -6.54
N LEU A 24 -16.05 2.93 -6.67
CA LEU A 24 -15.89 1.96 -7.76
C LEU A 24 -16.00 0.53 -7.23
N ARG A 25 -16.53 -0.35 -8.07
CA ARG A 25 -16.54 -1.80 -7.84
C ARG A 25 -15.93 -2.52 -9.04
N LEU A 26 -14.70 -3.00 -8.86
CA LEU A 26 -13.88 -3.58 -9.90
C LEU A 26 -13.78 -5.11 -9.75
N PRO A 27 -14.02 -5.90 -10.82
CA PRO A 27 -13.91 -7.35 -10.76
C PRO A 27 -12.45 -7.81 -10.65
N MET A 28 -12.20 -8.82 -9.83
CA MET A 28 -10.89 -9.46 -9.69
C MET A 28 -10.76 -10.65 -10.64
N LYS A 29 -9.55 -10.88 -11.17
CA LYS A 29 -9.23 -12.02 -12.07
C LYS A 29 -9.51 -13.38 -11.41
N LYS A 30 -9.31 -13.45 -10.11
CA LYS A 30 -9.59 -14.63 -9.28
C LYS A 30 -9.96 -14.18 -7.88
N PRO A 31 -10.84 -14.93 -7.20
CA PRO A 31 -11.14 -14.66 -5.81
C PRO A 31 -9.92 -14.81 -4.92
N VAL A 32 -9.82 -13.98 -3.89
CA VAL A 32 -8.79 -14.10 -2.84
C VAL A 32 -9.47 -14.36 -1.51
N LEU A 33 -8.96 -15.34 -0.77
CA LEU A 33 -9.37 -15.63 0.59
C LEU A 33 -8.47 -14.86 1.56
N MET A 34 -9.05 -13.97 2.34
CA MET A 34 -8.32 -13.12 3.28
C MET A 34 -9.13 -12.91 4.55
N ALA A 35 -8.53 -13.20 5.72
CA ALA A 35 -9.21 -13.10 7.02
C ALA A 35 -10.58 -13.81 7.05
N GLY A 36 -10.72 -14.97 6.42
CA GLY A 36 -11.96 -15.73 6.32
C GLY A 36 -13.02 -15.17 5.36
N VAL A 37 -12.73 -14.06 4.65
CA VAL A 37 -13.62 -13.44 3.66
C VAL A 37 -13.13 -13.73 2.24
N ARG A 38 -14.04 -14.19 1.39
CA ARG A 38 -13.81 -14.40 -0.04
C ARG A 38 -14.10 -13.11 -0.80
N LEU A 39 -13.08 -12.51 -1.39
CA LEU A 39 -13.18 -11.28 -2.18
C LEU A 39 -13.20 -11.62 -3.67
N GLU A 40 -14.24 -11.22 -4.38
CA GLU A 40 -14.40 -11.36 -5.83
C GLU A 40 -14.33 -10.01 -6.56
N PHE A 41 -14.54 -8.94 -5.80
CA PHE A 41 -14.49 -7.56 -6.27
C PHE A 41 -13.62 -6.73 -5.33
N SER A 42 -12.97 -5.71 -5.88
CA SER A 42 -12.39 -4.63 -5.10
C SER A 42 -13.35 -3.44 -5.10
N GLU A 43 -13.58 -2.87 -3.93
CA GLU A 43 -14.32 -1.63 -3.79
C GLU A 43 -13.34 -0.52 -3.41
N ASN A 44 -13.28 0.52 -4.24
CA ASN A 44 -12.31 1.59 -4.14
C ASN A 44 -13.01 2.95 -4.17
N TRP A 45 -12.44 3.93 -3.47
CA TRP A 45 -12.85 5.33 -3.53
C TRP A 45 -11.81 6.12 -4.30
N LEU A 46 -12.21 6.75 -5.41
CA LEU A 46 -11.36 7.61 -6.21
C LEU A 46 -11.69 9.07 -5.94
N ILE A 47 -10.68 9.92 -5.94
CA ILE A 47 -10.79 11.38 -5.90
C ILE A 47 -10.17 11.95 -7.16
N ARG A 48 -10.91 12.85 -7.83
CA ARG A 48 -10.46 13.65 -8.97
C ARG A 48 -10.45 15.11 -8.56
N LEU A 49 -9.30 15.77 -8.69
CA LEU A 49 -9.13 17.19 -8.49
C LEU A 49 -8.80 17.84 -9.83
N GLU A 50 -9.41 19.01 -10.10
CA GLU A 50 -9.12 19.80 -11.31
C GLU A 50 -8.88 21.26 -10.93
N THR A 51 -7.86 21.85 -11.52
CA THR A 51 -7.48 23.25 -11.30
C THR A 51 -8.07 24.20 -12.33
N ASP A 52 -8.01 25.51 -12.08
CA ASP A 52 -8.49 26.55 -12.99
C ASP A 52 -7.80 26.49 -14.37
N ASN A 53 -6.54 26.04 -14.41
CA ASN A 53 -5.78 25.87 -15.65
C ASN A 53 -5.94 24.48 -16.32
N GLY A 54 -6.89 23.66 -15.82
CA GLY A 54 -7.27 22.38 -16.42
C GLY A 54 -6.36 21.20 -16.08
N VAL A 55 -5.40 21.35 -15.16
CA VAL A 55 -4.62 20.21 -14.68
C VAL A 55 -5.49 19.32 -13.79
N VAL A 56 -5.43 18.01 -14.02
CA VAL A 56 -6.21 17.02 -13.26
C VAL A 56 -5.26 16.10 -12.50
N GLY A 57 -5.57 15.85 -11.23
CA GLY A 57 -4.88 14.86 -10.38
C GLY A 57 -5.84 13.85 -9.80
N TRP A 58 -5.37 12.62 -9.62
CA TRP A 58 -6.14 11.49 -9.14
C TRP A 58 -5.53 10.85 -7.91
N GLY A 59 -6.39 10.33 -7.04
CA GLY A 59 -5.97 9.54 -5.88
C GLY A 59 -6.99 8.47 -5.54
N GLU A 60 -6.55 7.47 -4.81
CA GLU A 60 -7.32 6.27 -4.53
C GLU A 60 -7.12 5.78 -3.10
N ALA A 61 -8.19 5.21 -2.53
CA ALA A 61 -8.13 4.37 -1.34
C ALA A 61 -9.12 3.22 -1.45
N SER A 62 -8.66 2.01 -1.14
CA SER A 62 -9.51 0.82 -1.14
C SER A 62 -10.30 0.65 0.16
N SER A 63 -11.50 0.06 0.05
CA SER A 63 -12.31 -0.37 1.19
C SER A 63 -11.59 -1.50 1.95
N ALA A 64 -11.26 -1.27 3.22
CA ALA A 64 -10.48 -2.20 4.03
C ALA A 64 -10.89 -2.19 5.52
N PRO A 65 -12.18 -2.35 5.87
CA PRO A 65 -12.66 -2.18 7.26
C PRO A 65 -11.99 -3.16 8.23
N ASN A 66 -11.68 -4.38 7.80
CA ASN A 66 -11.04 -5.42 8.64
C ASN A 66 -9.52 -5.22 8.79
N HIS A 67 -8.91 -4.29 8.03
CA HIS A 67 -7.46 -4.04 8.02
C HIS A 67 -7.11 -2.62 8.47
N GLY A 68 -7.95 -1.99 9.30
CA GLY A 68 -7.71 -0.65 9.82
C GLY A 68 -8.02 0.51 8.85
N GLY A 69 -8.64 0.21 7.70
CA GLY A 69 -9.16 1.20 6.76
C GLY A 69 -10.68 1.42 6.91
N SER A 70 -11.26 2.18 5.98
CA SER A 70 -12.67 2.54 5.94
C SER A 70 -13.44 1.71 4.91
N THR A 71 -14.78 1.66 5.01
CA THR A 71 -15.65 1.22 3.91
C THR A 71 -15.79 2.33 2.86
N VAL A 72 -16.30 2.01 1.65
CA VAL A 72 -16.63 3.04 0.64
C VAL A 72 -17.66 4.03 1.18
N ALA A 73 -18.66 3.55 1.93
CA ALA A 73 -19.66 4.42 2.56
C ALA A 73 -19.04 5.40 3.56
N ASP A 74 -18.09 4.95 4.38
CA ASP A 74 -17.35 5.83 5.31
C ASP A 74 -16.54 6.87 4.53
N MET A 75 -15.89 6.46 3.44
CA MET A 75 -15.11 7.37 2.59
C MET A 75 -16.00 8.38 1.89
N GLN A 76 -17.17 7.99 1.40
CA GLN A 76 -18.17 8.89 0.85
C GLN A 76 -18.65 9.91 1.88
N GLN A 77 -18.95 9.46 3.11
CA GLN A 77 -19.32 10.34 4.20
C GLN A 77 -18.20 11.33 4.56
N GLY A 78 -16.96 10.86 4.67
CA GLY A 78 -15.80 11.70 4.93
C GLY A 78 -15.54 12.69 3.80
N TRP A 79 -15.70 12.28 2.55
CA TRP A 79 -15.61 13.14 1.37
C TRP A 79 -16.61 14.30 1.43
N ALA A 80 -17.86 14.04 1.74
CA ALA A 80 -18.89 15.06 1.89
C ALA A 80 -18.55 16.14 2.93
N GLN A 81 -17.71 15.81 3.93
CA GLN A 81 -17.27 16.77 4.96
C GLN A 81 -16.18 17.74 4.45
N VAL A 82 -15.43 17.38 3.43
CA VAL A 82 -14.26 18.15 2.98
C VAL A 82 -14.36 18.69 1.55
N GLN A 83 -15.15 18.08 0.69
CA GLN A 83 -15.26 18.41 -0.74
C GLN A 83 -15.46 19.91 -1.00
N SER A 84 -16.42 20.53 -0.33
CA SER A 84 -16.73 21.95 -0.51
C SER A 84 -15.59 22.88 -0.08
N SER A 85 -14.73 22.44 0.84
CA SER A 85 -13.56 23.19 1.31
C SER A 85 -12.38 23.12 0.36
N LEU A 86 -12.42 22.23 -0.63
CA LEU A 86 -11.36 22.06 -1.63
C LEU A 86 -11.49 23.09 -2.76
N VAL A 87 -12.72 23.44 -3.15
CA VAL A 87 -12.95 24.41 -4.23
C VAL A 87 -12.46 25.78 -3.80
N GLY A 88 -11.58 26.39 -4.61
CA GLY A 88 -10.89 27.62 -4.33
C GLY A 88 -9.63 27.49 -3.46
N ALA A 89 -9.37 26.32 -2.88
CA ALA A 89 -8.16 26.05 -2.13
C ALA A 89 -6.91 26.01 -3.03
N ASP A 90 -5.78 26.38 -2.47
CA ASP A 90 -4.48 26.34 -3.15
C ASP A 90 -3.82 24.96 -2.98
N ALA A 91 -3.77 24.16 -4.06
CA ALA A 91 -3.17 22.83 -4.07
C ALA A 91 -1.66 22.85 -3.78
N MET A 92 -0.95 23.96 -4.04
CA MET A 92 0.48 24.08 -3.72
C MET A 92 0.74 24.01 -2.20
N ARG A 93 -0.28 24.26 -1.38
CA ARG A 93 -0.22 24.13 0.09
C ARG A 93 -0.55 22.71 0.55
N LEU A 94 -0.09 21.71 -0.17
CA LEU A 94 -0.43 20.29 -0.02
C LEU A 94 -0.49 19.84 1.46
N GLY A 95 0.62 19.93 2.20
CA GLY A 95 0.68 19.50 3.60
C GLY A 95 -0.21 20.32 4.54
N GLY A 96 -0.32 21.63 4.31
CA GLY A 96 -1.21 22.51 5.09
C GLY A 96 -2.68 22.23 4.84
N LEU A 97 -3.05 21.96 3.58
CA LEU A 97 -4.41 21.64 3.18
C LEU A 97 -4.86 20.27 3.72
N THR A 98 -4.04 19.23 3.57
CA THR A 98 -4.34 17.90 4.11
C THR A 98 -4.44 17.93 5.63
N HIS A 99 -3.54 18.62 6.34
CA HIS A 99 -3.62 18.80 7.79
C HIS A 99 -4.92 19.50 8.22
N GLN A 100 -5.25 20.64 7.60
CA GLN A 100 -6.47 21.37 7.91
C GLN A 100 -7.74 20.52 7.69
N LEU A 101 -7.78 19.74 6.61
CA LEU A 101 -8.95 18.92 6.28
C LEU A 101 -9.05 17.65 7.13
N SER A 102 -7.93 17.06 7.54
CA SER A 102 -7.92 15.89 8.40
C SER A 102 -8.61 16.11 9.73
N THR A 103 -8.62 17.34 10.25
CA THR A 103 -9.33 17.69 11.50
C THR A 103 -10.86 17.69 11.35
N LYS A 104 -11.38 17.74 10.12
CA LYS A 104 -12.80 17.74 9.81
C LYS A 104 -13.37 16.33 9.58
N VAL A 105 -12.52 15.40 9.13
CA VAL A 105 -12.95 14.03 8.82
C VAL A 105 -13.00 13.19 10.09
N LYS A 106 -14.18 12.64 10.39
CA LYS A 106 -14.41 11.84 11.61
C LYS A 106 -14.49 10.32 11.36
N VAL A 107 -14.48 9.89 10.10
CA VAL A 107 -14.74 8.50 9.68
C VAL A 107 -13.49 7.84 9.06
N GLY A 108 -12.43 7.75 9.82
CA GLY A 108 -11.19 7.09 9.39
C GLY A 108 -10.30 7.95 8.47
N LYS A 109 -9.17 7.40 8.08
CA LYS A 109 -8.11 8.12 7.36
C LYS A 109 -8.08 7.82 5.85
N SER A 110 -8.83 6.83 5.38
CA SER A 110 -8.72 6.34 3.99
C SER A 110 -9.05 7.41 2.96
N VAL A 111 -10.14 8.20 3.18
CA VAL A 111 -10.50 9.31 2.28
C VAL A 111 -9.41 10.38 2.25
N MET A 112 -8.77 10.66 3.38
CA MET A 112 -7.64 11.59 3.43
C MET A 112 -6.42 11.04 2.70
N GLY A 113 -6.24 9.71 2.73
CA GLY A 113 -5.20 9.03 1.95
C GLY A 113 -5.38 9.20 0.45
N ALA A 114 -6.62 9.03 -0.04
CA ALA A 114 -6.94 9.29 -1.45
C ALA A 114 -6.76 10.77 -1.81
N LEU A 115 -7.16 11.70 -0.94
CA LEU A 115 -7.00 13.13 -1.16
C LEU A 115 -5.52 13.56 -1.21
N ASP A 116 -4.71 13.09 -0.27
CA ASP A 116 -3.28 13.37 -0.24
C ASP A 116 -2.60 12.88 -1.53
N MET A 117 -2.92 11.67 -1.97
CA MET A 117 -2.44 11.10 -3.22
C MET A 117 -2.86 11.95 -4.45
N ALA A 118 -4.14 12.37 -4.52
CA ALA A 118 -4.63 13.23 -5.60
C ALA A 118 -3.91 14.58 -5.66
N LEU A 119 -3.56 15.15 -4.51
CA LEU A 119 -2.79 16.39 -4.42
C LEU A 119 -1.34 16.19 -4.89
N TYR A 120 -0.67 15.08 -4.54
CA TYR A 120 0.67 14.77 -5.06
C TYR A 120 0.66 14.59 -6.59
N ASP A 121 -0.35 13.91 -7.14
CA ASP A 121 -0.52 13.77 -8.59
C ASP A 121 -0.74 15.13 -9.26
N LEU A 122 -1.68 15.92 -8.72
CA LEU A 122 -2.03 17.24 -9.24
C LEU A 122 -0.84 18.21 -9.25
N VAL A 123 -0.15 18.33 -8.12
CA VAL A 123 0.99 19.24 -7.98
C VAL A 123 2.17 18.77 -8.83
N GLY A 124 2.46 17.46 -8.87
CA GLY A 124 3.49 16.90 -9.71
C GLY A 124 3.23 17.17 -11.21
N ARG A 125 1.99 16.99 -11.67
CA ARG A 125 1.58 17.32 -13.05
C ARG A 125 1.70 18.82 -13.35
N HIS A 126 1.28 19.67 -12.42
CA HIS A 126 1.39 21.11 -12.57
C HIS A 126 2.85 21.58 -12.71
N LEU A 127 3.73 21.03 -11.89
CA LEU A 127 5.16 21.37 -11.90
C LEU A 127 5.96 20.64 -12.99
N GLY A 128 5.35 19.67 -13.67
CA GLY A 128 6.03 18.84 -14.69
C GLY A 128 7.03 17.86 -14.08
N VAL A 129 6.86 17.45 -12.81
CA VAL A 129 7.77 16.53 -12.10
C VAL A 129 7.04 15.28 -11.58
N PRO A 130 7.74 14.12 -11.51
CA PRO A 130 7.17 12.92 -10.89
C PRO A 130 6.90 13.12 -9.39
N ALA A 131 5.93 12.39 -8.84
CA ALA A 131 5.54 12.50 -7.43
C ALA A 131 6.71 12.21 -6.46
N HIS A 132 7.65 11.32 -6.80
CA HIS A 132 8.81 11.04 -5.96
C HIS A 132 9.74 12.25 -5.76
N VAL A 133 9.76 13.20 -6.71
CA VAL A 133 10.52 14.46 -6.56
C VAL A 133 9.94 15.31 -5.42
N LEU A 134 8.62 15.36 -5.30
CA LEU A 134 7.93 16.08 -4.21
C LEU A 134 8.12 15.41 -2.84
N LEU A 135 8.52 14.15 -2.83
CA LEU A 135 8.77 13.34 -1.63
C LEU A 135 10.25 13.30 -1.19
N GLY A 136 11.12 14.05 -1.86
CA GLY A 136 12.53 14.15 -1.48
C GLY A 136 13.52 13.52 -2.47
N GLY A 137 13.03 12.97 -3.57
CA GLY A 137 13.86 12.45 -4.67
C GLY A 137 14.09 10.95 -4.65
N GLN A 138 14.45 10.44 -5.81
CA GLN A 138 14.55 9.01 -6.12
C GLN A 138 15.87 8.41 -5.58
N ARG A 139 15.77 7.24 -4.96
CA ARG A 139 16.91 6.41 -4.50
C ARG A 139 17.08 5.14 -5.34
N ARG A 140 16.05 4.72 -6.10
CA ARG A 140 16.07 3.51 -6.95
C ARG A 140 15.22 3.69 -8.19
N ASP A 141 15.65 3.09 -9.31
CA ASP A 141 15.00 3.23 -10.63
C ASP A 141 13.88 2.22 -10.84
N ALA A 142 13.86 1.12 -10.08
CA ALA A 142 12.83 0.10 -10.14
C ALA A 142 12.64 -0.57 -8.77
N VAL A 143 11.45 -1.08 -8.52
CA VAL A 143 11.09 -1.78 -7.29
C VAL A 143 10.75 -3.24 -7.56
N ALA A 144 11.21 -4.12 -6.67
CA ALA A 144 10.87 -5.53 -6.73
C ALA A 144 9.51 -5.77 -6.04
N PRO A 145 8.54 -6.37 -6.71
CA PRO A 145 7.24 -6.66 -6.12
C PRO A 145 7.30 -7.80 -5.12
N LEU A 146 6.46 -7.71 -4.10
CA LEU A 146 6.07 -8.81 -3.23
C LEU A 146 4.76 -9.39 -3.75
N TRP A 147 4.78 -10.64 -4.21
CA TRP A 147 3.62 -11.33 -4.76
C TRP A 147 2.87 -12.13 -3.69
N LEU A 148 1.55 -11.97 -3.65
CA LEU A 148 0.70 -12.68 -2.70
C LEU A 148 0.26 -14.05 -3.27
N LEU A 149 0.54 -15.12 -2.54
CA LEU A 149 -0.03 -16.46 -2.71
C LEU A 149 -1.16 -16.64 -1.71
N GLY A 150 -2.40 -16.63 -2.18
CA GLY A 150 -3.55 -16.55 -1.28
C GLY A 150 -4.84 -17.13 -1.88
N THR A 151 -4.75 -18.12 -2.79
CA THR A 151 -5.95 -18.76 -3.34
C THR A 151 -6.63 -19.70 -2.35
N GLY A 152 -5.93 -20.09 -1.27
CA GLY A 152 -6.37 -21.09 -0.29
C GLY A 152 -6.22 -22.52 -0.77
N LYS A 153 -5.68 -22.73 -1.99
CA LYS A 153 -5.44 -24.06 -2.58
C LYS A 153 -3.95 -24.25 -2.80
N ARG A 154 -3.35 -25.19 -2.07
CA ARG A 154 -1.90 -25.45 -2.07
C ARG A 154 -1.32 -25.61 -3.48
N ASP A 155 -1.89 -26.51 -4.27
CA ASP A 155 -1.34 -26.81 -5.61
C ASP A 155 -1.45 -25.63 -6.56
N THR A 156 -2.53 -24.85 -6.46
CA THR A 156 -2.71 -23.64 -7.25
C THR A 156 -1.66 -22.58 -6.87
N ASP A 157 -1.42 -22.37 -5.57
CA ASP A 157 -0.43 -21.42 -5.08
C ASP A 157 1.01 -21.85 -5.44
N LEU A 158 1.32 -23.17 -5.44
CA LEU A 158 2.62 -23.71 -5.87
C LEU A 158 2.86 -23.49 -7.38
N ILE A 159 1.87 -23.77 -8.21
CA ILE A 159 1.95 -23.55 -9.66
C ILE A 159 2.13 -22.05 -9.95
N GLU A 160 1.35 -21.21 -9.29
CA GLU A 160 1.47 -19.75 -9.44
C GLU A 160 2.85 -19.23 -9.01
N ALA A 161 3.38 -19.73 -7.88
CA ALA A 161 4.70 -19.34 -7.41
C ALA A 161 5.80 -19.70 -8.44
N GLN A 162 5.74 -20.90 -9.03
CA GLN A 162 6.69 -21.31 -10.08
C GLN A 162 6.59 -20.43 -11.33
N GLN A 163 5.37 -20.12 -11.78
CA GLN A 163 5.13 -19.27 -12.94
C GLN A 163 5.69 -17.86 -12.71
N ARG A 164 5.35 -17.24 -11.56
CA ARG A 164 5.83 -15.91 -11.21
C ARG A 164 7.34 -15.88 -10.99
N PHE A 165 7.92 -16.94 -10.41
CA PHE A 165 9.37 -17.04 -10.25
C PHE A 165 10.08 -17.09 -11.61
N ALA A 166 9.54 -17.82 -12.59
CA ALA A 166 10.04 -17.85 -13.96
C ALA A 166 9.91 -16.47 -14.67
N GLU A 167 8.89 -15.67 -14.33
CA GLU A 167 8.69 -14.30 -14.81
C GLU A 167 9.60 -13.26 -14.10
N GLY A 168 10.47 -13.70 -13.19
CA GLY A 168 11.42 -12.81 -12.50
C GLY A 168 11.03 -12.38 -11.09
N TYR A 169 9.86 -12.75 -10.59
CA TYR A 169 9.50 -12.47 -9.20
C TYR A 169 10.37 -13.28 -8.25
N ARG A 170 10.78 -12.66 -7.15
CA ARG A 170 11.65 -13.32 -6.15
C ARG A 170 11.11 -13.28 -4.74
N PHE A 171 10.13 -12.41 -4.45
CA PHE A 171 9.56 -12.27 -3.12
C PHE A 171 8.08 -12.65 -3.10
N PHE A 172 7.72 -13.61 -2.22
CA PHE A 172 6.36 -14.14 -2.11
C PHE A 172 5.86 -14.05 -0.67
N LYS A 173 4.56 -13.73 -0.53
CA LYS A 173 3.84 -13.69 0.75
C LYS A 173 2.87 -14.87 0.80
N LEU A 174 2.97 -15.68 1.84
CA LEU A 174 2.04 -16.77 2.14
C LEU A 174 0.93 -16.28 3.06
N LYS A 175 -0.32 -16.54 2.73
CA LYS A 175 -1.42 -16.43 3.68
C LYS A 175 -1.49 -17.67 4.54
N VAL A 176 -1.43 -17.45 5.87
CA VAL A 176 -1.43 -18.49 6.90
C VAL A 176 -2.46 -18.19 7.99
N GLY A 177 -2.68 -19.10 8.94
CA GLY A 177 -3.69 -18.95 9.99
C GLY A 177 -5.10 -19.34 9.55
N VAL A 178 -5.24 -20.03 8.40
CA VAL A 178 -6.53 -20.44 7.81
C VAL A 178 -6.65 -21.93 7.58
N ARG A 179 -5.52 -22.66 7.58
CA ARG A 179 -5.44 -24.11 7.37
C ARG A 179 -4.79 -24.78 8.60
N PRO A 180 -4.82 -26.13 8.67
CA PRO A 180 -4.06 -26.85 9.68
C PRO A 180 -2.58 -26.42 9.69
N LEU A 181 -2.02 -26.13 10.85
CA LEU A 181 -0.68 -25.59 11.03
C LEU A 181 0.40 -26.40 10.29
N ALA A 182 0.30 -27.74 10.32
CA ALA A 182 1.24 -28.62 9.66
C ALA A 182 1.27 -28.43 8.13
N GLU A 183 0.11 -28.18 7.52
CA GLU A 183 0.01 -27.94 6.05
C GLU A 183 0.62 -26.58 5.67
N GLU A 184 0.45 -25.56 6.52
CA GLU A 184 1.01 -24.22 6.30
C GLU A 184 2.53 -24.22 6.44
N ILE A 185 3.07 -24.98 7.42
CA ILE A 185 4.51 -25.20 7.57
C ILE A 185 5.06 -25.95 6.34
N GLU A 186 4.41 -27.04 5.94
CA GLU A 186 4.81 -27.83 4.78
C GLU A 186 4.81 -26.99 3.49
N MET A 187 3.86 -26.09 3.32
CA MET A 187 3.80 -25.18 2.18
C MET A 187 5.03 -24.27 2.10
N ALA A 188 5.44 -23.67 3.21
CA ALA A 188 6.61 -22.80 3.26
C ALA A 188 7.91 -23.57 2.94
N LEU A 189 8.07 -24.76 3.52
CA LEU A 189 9.22 -25.65 3.28
C LEU A 189 9.26 -26.13 1.82
N THR A 190 8.10 -26.50 1.26
CA THR A 190 7.97 -26.92 -0.14
C THR A 190 8.39 -25.81 -1.10
N LEU A 191 7.93 -24.57 -0.89
CA LEU A 191 8.32 -23.44 -1.73
C LEU A 191 9.83 -23.19 -1.69
N ARG A 192 10.42 -23.24 -0.49
CA ARG A 192 11.87 -23.09 -0.34
C ARG A 192 12.64 -24.18 -1.06
N SER A 193 12.21 -25.44 -0.92
CA SER A 193 12.83 -26.56 -1.63
C SER A 193 12.70 -26.45 -3.14
N LEU A 194 11.55 -25.99 -3.63
CA LEU A 194 11.20 -25.92 -5.04
C LEU A 194 11.90 -24.77 -5.77
N LEU A 195 11.96 -23.58 -5.15
CA LEU A 195 12.44 -22.34 -5.77
C LEU A 195 13.86 -21.94 -5.32
N GLY A 196 14.43 -22.67 -4.35
CA GLY A 196 15.82 -22.53 -3.96
C GLY A 196 16.17 -21.31 -3.12
N ALA A 197 17.45 -20.95 -3.10
CA ALA A 197 18.02 -19.92 -2.21
C ALA A 197 17.61 -18.49 -2.60
N ASP A 198 17.37 -18.24 -3.88
CA ASP A 198 17.01 -16.90 -4.40
C ASP A 198 15.57 -16.51 -4.06
N LEU A 199 14.75 -17.44 -3.55
CA LEU A 199 13.42 -17.15 -3.06
C LEU A 199 13.51 -16.28 -1.81
N ARG A 200 12.80 -15.17 -1.82
CA ARG A 200 12.44 -14.39 -0.61
C ARG A 200 11.01 -14.75 -0.22
N LEU A 201 10.77 -14.98 1.05
CA LEU A 201 9.49 -15.48 1.52
C LEU A 201 9.11 -14.81 2.85
N CYS A 202 7.85 -14.44 2.99
CA CYS A 202 7.25 -14.04 4.26
C CYS A 202 5.88 -14.71 4.42
N ALA A 203 5.36 -14.68 5.64
CA ALA A 203 4.02 -15.17 5.95
C ALA A 203 3.18 -14.05 6.56
N ASP A 204 1.86 -14.09 6.34
CA ASP A 204 0.89 -13.14 6.86
C ASP A 204 -0.34 -13.91 7.38
N ALA A 205 -0.58 -13.82 8.69
CA ALA A 205 -1.68 -14.52 9.33
C ALA A 205 -2.94 -13.64 9.51
N ASN A 206 -2.89 -12.36 9.20
CA ASN A 206 -4.01 -11.42 9.39
C ASN A 206 -4.74 -11.64 10.73
N MET A 207 -3.99 -11.69 11.84
CA MET A 207 -4.49 -11.93 13.20
C MET A 207 -5.07 -13.34 13.45
N GLY A 208 -4.84 -14.31 12.55
CA GLY A 208 -5.51 -15.62 12.54
C GLY A 208 -4.94 -16.65 13.51
N MET A 209 -3.90 -16.33 14.30
CA MET A 209 -3.28 -17.28 15.22
C MET A 209 -3.32 -16.80 16.67
N ASN A 210 -3.30 -17.74 17.62
CA ASN A 210 -2.90 -17.45 18.99
C ASN A 210 -1.38 -17.56 19.16
N ALA A 211 -0.85 -17.14 20.33
CA ALA A 211 0.58 -17.09 20.57
C ALA A 211 1.28 -18.46 20.46
N ASP A 212 0.64 -19.55 20.92
CA ASP A 212 1.23 -20.90 20.86
C ASP A 212 1.30 -21.41 19.41
N GLN A 213 0.26 -21.13 18.60
CA GLN A 213 0.25 -21.46 17.18
C GLN A 213 1.31 -20.67 16.41
N ALA A 214 1.43 -19.38 16.68
CA ALA A 214 2.43 -18.50 16.03
C ALA A 214 3.86 -18.92 16.36
N ILE A 215 4.15 -19.29 17.62
CA ILE A 215 5.46 -19.82 18.04
C ILE A 215 5.74 -21.19 17.38
N ALA A 216 4.74 -22.06 17.32
CA ALA A 216 4.88 -23.37 16.68
C ALA A 216 5.12 -23.23 15.15
N TYR A 217 4.39 -22.29 14.49
CA TYR A 217 4.63 -21.96 13.08
C TYR A 217 6.06 -21.43 12.88
N ALA A 218 6.46 -20.39 13.64
CA ALA A 218 7.79 -19.80 13.54
C ALA A 218 8.92 -20.86 13.71
N ARG A 219 8.73 -21.83 14.63
CA ARG A 219 9.67 -22.94 14.81
C ARG A 219 9.68 -23.90 13.64
N GLY A 220 8.50 -24.23 13.09
CA GLY A 220 8.36 -25.20 12.01
C GLY A 220 8.92 -24.71 10.67
N VAL A 221 8.94 -23.38 10.44
CA VAL A 221 9.38 -22.77 9.17
C VAL A 221 10.83 -22.30 9.15
N GLN A 222 11.66 -22.66 10.15
CA GLN A 222 13.05 -22.18 10.23
C GLN A 222 13.85 -22.48 8.96
N GLU A 223 13.72 -23.67 8.38
CA GLU A 223 14.42 -24.07 7.16
C GLU A 223 13.87 -23.34 5.91
N ALA A 224 12.62 -22.84 5.95
CA ALA A 224 12.07 -22.02 4.88
C ALA A 224 12.68 -20.60 4.85
N ARG A 225 13.34 -20.17 5.92
CA ARG A 225 14.04 -18.88 6.04
C ARG A 225 13.12 -17.71 5.66
N LEU A 226 11.98 -17.59 6.34
CA LEU A 226 11.09 -16.46 6.17
C LEU A 226 11.79 -15.18 6.63
N GLU A 227 11.62 -14.10 5.87
CA GLU A 227 12.19 -12.79 6.22
C GLU A 227 11.45 -12.11 7.37
N PHE A 228 10.13 -12.32 7.42
CA PHE A 228 9.29 -11.83 8.53
C PHE A 228 7.96 -12.57 8.58
N PHE A 229 7.31 -12.47 9.73
CA PHE A 229 5.97 -12.97 10.00
C PHE A 229 5.05 -11.78 10.27
N GLU A 230 4.11 -11.51 9.35
CA GLU A 230 3.23 -10.38 9.41
C GLU A 230 1.98 -10.68 10.22
N GLN A 231 1.63 -9.79 11.13
CA GLN A 231 0.44 -9.75 11.97
C GLN A 231 -0.05 -11.15 12.42
N PRO A 232 0.77 -11.90 13.15
CA PRO A 232 0.40 -13.26 13.54
C PRO A 232 -0.78 -13.30 14.51
N LEU A 233 -0.88 -12.31 15.39
CA LEU A 233 -1.79 -12.30 16.54
C LEU A 233 -2.82 -11.16 16.46
N PRO A 234 -3.96 -11.27 17.15
CA PRO A 234 -4.87 -10.16 17.39
C PRO A 234 -4.14 -8.93 17.94
N ARG A 235 -4.63 -7.74 17.63
CA ARG A 235 -4.00 -6.45 18.04
C ARG A 235 -3.86 -6.31 19.55
N GLU A 236 -4.81 -6.86 20.26
CA GLU A 236 -4.95 -6.77 21.71
C GLU A 236 -4.05 -7.75 22.47
N ASP A 237 -3.53 -8.78 21.79
CA ASP A 237 -2.68 -9.82 22.41
C ASP A 237 -1.21 -9.36 22.47
N LEU A 238 -0.95 -8.31 23.24
CA LEU A 238 0.41 -7.77 23.41
C LEU A 238 1.31 -8.73 24.22
N ASP A 239 0.76 -9.54 25.09
CA ASP A 239 1.54 -10.52 25.86
C ASP A 239 1.96 -11.70 24.97
N GLY A 240 1.06 -12.21 24.14
CA GLY A 240 1.39 -13.18 23.11
C GLY A 240 2.44 -12.66 22.13
N LEU A 241 2.33 -11.39 21.72
CA LEU A 241 3.31 -10.74 20.85
C LEU A 241 4.69 -10.69 21.49
N ARG A 242 4.81 -10.29 22.76
CA ARG A 242 6.08 -10.31 23.51
C ARG A 242 6.67 -11.72 23.60
N ARG A 243 5.83 -12.72 23.88
CA ARG A 243 6.26 -14.13 23.92
C ARG A 243 6.84 -14.58 22.60
N LEU A 244 6.17 -14.30 21.47
CA LEU A 244 6.63 -14.66 20.14
C LEU A 244 7.97 -13.96 19.80
N ILE A 245 8.04 -12.64 19.99
CA ILE A 245 9.26 -11.84 19.73
C ILE A 245 10.42 -12.35 20.59
N ALA A 246 10.19 -12.65 21.85
CA ALA A 246 11.22 -13.14 22.78
C ALA A 246 11.82 -14.50 22.37
N THR A 247 11.17 -15.27 21.47
CA THR A 247 11.74 -16.52 20.96
C THR A 247 12.94 -16.28 20.03
N GLY A 248 13.02 -15.11 19.37
CA GLY A 248 14.06 -14.81 18.38
C GLY A 248 14.02 -15.71 17.14
N LEU A 249 12.95 -16.49 16.93
CA LEU A 249 12.86 -17.47 15.83
C LEU A 249 12.61 -16.78 14.47
N ILE A 250 11.92 -15.65 14.47
CA ILE A 250 11.54 -14.94 13.26
C ILE A 250 11.31 -13.45 13.58
N ASP A 251 11.62 -12.58 12.63
CA ASP A 251 11.26 -11.17 12.74
C ASP A 251 9.74 -11.00 12.62
N VAL A 252 9.14 -10.27 13.56
CA VAL A 252 7.70 -10.02 13.56
C VAL A 252 7.43 -8.63 12.99
N GLY A 253 6.60 -8.60 11.94
CA GLY A 253 6.05 -7.40 11.32
C GLY A 253 4.58 -7.21 11.67
N LEU A 254 4.14 -5.95 11.74
CA LEU A 254 2.74 -5.64 12.05
C LEU A 254 2.06 -4.95 10.87
N ASP A 255 0.78 -5.20 10.68
CA ASP A 255 -0.08 -4.58 9.66
C ASP A 255 -1.32 -3.98 10.32
N GLU A 256 -2.28 -4.79 10.70
CA GLU A 256 -3.54 -4.32 11.29
C GLU A 256 -3.32 -3.50 12.57
N SER A 257 -2.28 -3.79 13.30
CA SER A 257 -1.90 -3.05 14.52
C SER A 257 -1.32 -1.66 14.26
N ILE A 258 -1.05 -1.29 13.00
CA ILE A 258 -0.46 0.00 12.63
C ILE A 258 -1.54 0.86 11.96
N THR A 259 -2.03 1.86 12.67
CA THR A 259 -2.96 2.88 12.16
C THR A 259 -2.46 4.31 12.40
N SER A 260 -1.34 4.44 13.11
CA SER A 260 -0.72 5.73 13.45
C SER A 260 0.80 5.57 13.65
N VAL A 261 1.50 6.69 13.67
CA VAL A 261 2.93 6.74 14.05
C VAL A 261 3.13 6.29 15.51
N GLN A 262 2.19 6.60 16.39
CA GLN A 262 2.22 6.19 17.79
C GLN A 262 2.21 4.67 17.95
N ASP A 263 1.44 3.97 17.12
CA ASP A 263 1.42 2.50 17.11
C ASP A 263 2.81 1.93 16.77
N LEU A 264 3.49 2.52 15.77
CA LEU A 264 4.85 2.11 15.39
C LEU A 264 5.85 2.27 16.56
N ILE A 265 5.81 3.41 17.25
CA ILE A 265 6.66 3.66 18.42
C ILE A 265 6.37 2.65 19.52
N ALA A 266 5.10 2.41 19.84
CA ALA A 266 4.70 1.47 20.87
C ALA A 266 5.16 0.04 20.56
N HIS A 267 5.01 -0.40 19.30
CA HIS A 267 5.41 -1.74 18.89
C HIS A 267 6.94 -1.90 18.71
N ALA A 268 7.64 -0.84 18.32
CA ALA A 268 9.11 -0.83 18.37
C ALA A 268 9.63 -1.06 19.78
N ALA A 269 9.01 -0.44 20.79
CA ALA A 269 9.34 -0.66 22.19
C ALA A 269 9.06 -2.11 22.67
N LEU A 270 8.20 -2.87 21.98
CA LEU A 270 7.97 -4.29 22.22
C LEU A 270 8.97 -5.21 21.48
N GLY A 271 9.81 -4.64 20.61
CA GLY A 271 10.79 -5.39 19.81
C GLY A 271 10.26 -5.85 18.45
N ALA A 272 9.14 -5.31 17.94
CA ALA A 272 8.69 -5.60 16.58
C ALA A 272 9.74 -5.11 15.57
N ALA A 273 10.10 -5.99 14.61
CA ALA A 273 11.18 -5.74 13.66
C ALA A 273 10.77 -4.81 12.52
N GLY A 274 9.48 -4.50 12.38
CA GLY A 274 8.98 -3.61 11.35
C GLY A 274 7.47 -3.69 11.12
N GLY A 275 7.01 -3.21 9.97
CA GLY A 275 5.59 -3.25 9.66
C GLY A 275 5.23 -2.96 8.21
N SER A 276 3.96 -3.23 7.89
CA SER A 276 3.34 -2.94 6.60
C SER A 276 2.66 -1.57 6.63
N LEU A 277 3.25 -0.62 5.91
CA LEU A 277 2.75 0.75 5.83
C LEU A 277 1.81 0.89 4.63
N LYS A 278 0.63 1.45 4.86
CA LYS A 278 -0.41 1.61 3.84
C LYS A 278 -0.95 3.03 3.82
N THR A 279 -1.06 3.62 2.64
CA THR A 279 -1.58 4.98 2.43
C THR A 279 -2.98 5.16 3.02
N LEU A 280 -3.85 4.16 2.86
CA LEU A 280 -5.24 4.17 3.35
C LEU A 280 -5.35 4.18 4.89
N LYS A 281 -4.35 3.68 5.62
CA LYS A 281 -4.32 3.65 7.10
C LYS A 281 -3.62 4.87 7.70
N LEU A 282 -2.59 5.38 7.02
CA LEU A 282 -1.71 6.43 7.53
C LEU A 282 -2.08 7.82 7.01
N GLY A 283 -3.14 7.95 6.20
CA GLY A 283 -3.63 9.23 5.71
C GLY A 283 -2.91 9.74 4.46
N GLY A 284 -2.34 8.83 3.65
CA GLY A 284 -1.76 9.13 2.35
C GLY A 284 -0.26 8.92 2.25
N MET A 285 0.33 9.43 1.18
CA MET A 285 1.76 9.35 0.91
C MET A 285 2.57 10.10 1.97
N SER A 286 2.10 11.29 2.38
CA SER A 286 2.72 12.08 3.47
C SER A 286 2.78 11.31 4.78
N GLY A 287 1.69 10.63 5.14
CA GLY A 287 1.63 9.84 6.37
C GLY A 287 2.54 8.60 6.33
N VAL A 288 2.67 7.96 5.17
CA VAL A 288 3.60 6.83 4.99
C VAL A 288 5.05 7.31 5.11
N VAL A 289 5.42 8.46 4.55
CA VAL A 289 6.77 9.03 4.70
C VAL A 289 7.09 9.30 6.17
N ALA A 290 6.18 9.94 6.91
CA ALA A 290 6.36 10.20 8.35
C ALA A 290 6.51 8.89 9.15
N ALA A 291 5.70 7.88 8.85
CA ALA A 291 5.77 6.56 9.48
C ALA A 291 7.10 5.85 9.17
N ALA A 292 7.56 5.89 7.92
CA ALA A 292 8.81 5.28 7.49
C ALA A 292 10.04 5.92 8.15
N GLN A 293 10.03 7.25 8.38
CA GLN A 293 11.08 7.94 9.12
C GLN A 293 11.16 7.48 10.59
N VAL A 294 10.01 7.23 11.21
CA VAL A 294 9.98 6.65 12.56
C VAL A 294 10.52 5.22 12.56
N CYS A 295 10.11 4.39 11.60
CA CYS A 295 10.66 3.05 11.44
C CYS A 295 12.19 3.09 11.26
N GLU A 296 12.70 3.99 10.41
CA GLU A 296 14.16 4.16 10.20
C GLU A 296 14.88 4.54 11.49
N ALA A 297 14.35 5.48 12.26
CA ALA A 297 14.93 5.91 13.53
C ALA A 297 14.97 4.78 14.58
N HIS A 298 14.07 3.79 14.49
CA HIS A 298 14.03 2.61 15.35
C HIS A 298 14.72 1.37 14.75
N GLY A 299 15.38 1.49 13.60
CA GLY A 299 16.03 0.36 12.90
C GLY A 299 15.03 -0.68 12.36
N GLN A 300 13.76 -0.30 12.19
CA GLN A 300 12.71 -1.16 11.68
C GLN A 300 12.69 -1.20 10.15
N ARG A 301 12.38 -2.37 9.61
CA ARG A 301 12.16 -2.60 8.18
C ARG A 301 10.69 -2.43 7.83
N ILE A 302 10.39 -2.03 6.59
CA ILE A 302 9.02 -1.83 6.14
C ILE A 302 8.70 -2.63 4.87
N ASN A 303 7.45 -3.11 4.82
CA ASN A 303 6.75 -3.47 3.61
C ASN A 303 5.87 -2.29 3.20
N LEU A 304 5.92 -1.89 1.94
CA LEU A 304 4.96 -0.94 1.39
C LEU A 304 3.85 -1.70 0.68
N ALA A 305 2.66 -1.62 1.21
CA ALA A 305 1.51 -2.35 0.69
C ALA A 305 0.30 -1.43 0.50
N GLY A 306 -0.52 -1.80 -0.47
CA GLY A 306 -1.92 -1.40 -0.54
C GLY A 306 -2.83 -2.50 0.00
N LYS A 307 -4.13 -2.38 -0.25
CA LYS A 307 -5.02 -3.53 -0.23
C LYS A 307 -4.93 -4.25 -1.56
N ILE A 308 -5.22 -5.54 -1.58
CA ILE A 308 -5.26 -6.30 -2.83
C ILE A 308 -6.28 -5.71 -3.81
N ALA A 309 -5.90 -5.66 -5.10
CA ALA A 309 -6.70 -5.14 -6.21
C ALA A 309 -7.02 -3.62 -6.11
N GLU A 310 -6.07 -2.83 -5.62
CA GLU A 310 -6.01 -1.40 -5.91
C GLU A 310 -5.66 -1.19 -7.39
N THR A 311 -6.07 -0.05 -7.96
CA THR A 311 -5.76 0.27 -9.36
C THR A 311 -4.32 0.73 -9.56
N SER A 312 -3.93 0.99 -10.79
CA SER A 312 -2.63 1.59 -11.11
C SER A 312 -2.41 2.96 -10.47
N ILE A 313 -3.47 3.65 -10.02
CA ILE A 313 -3.33 4.93 -9.29
C ILE A 313 -2.62 4.71 -7.95
N ALA A 314 -3.19 3.88 -7.07
CA ALA A 314 -2.59 3.60 -5.77
C ALA A 314 -1.29 2.80 -5.90
N SER A 315 -1.22 1.87 -6.86
CA SER A 315 0.01 1.12 -7.14
C SER A 315 1.17 2.02 -7.56
N ALA A 316 0.92 3.06 -8.38
CA ALA A 316 1.93 4.05 -8.74
C ALA A 316 2.40 4.85 -7.52
N ALA A 317 1.47 5.27 -6.65
CA ALA A 317 1.83 5.96 -5.42
C ALA A 317 2.74 5.11 -4.50
N VAL A 318 2.44 3.81 -4.37
CA VAL A 318 3.28 2.86 -3.62
C VAL A 318 4.66 2.72 -4.25
N ILE A 319 4.77 2.67 -5.59
CA ILE A 319 6.05 2.63 -6.31
C ILE A 319 6.85 3.92 -6.09
N HIS A 320 6.22 5.10 -6.16
CA HIS A 320 6.88 6.38 -5.88
C HIS A 320 7.37 6.47 -4.43
N LEU A 321 6.59 5.99 -3.46
CA LEU A 321 7.02 5.89 -2.06
C LEU A 321 8.23 4.95 -1.92
N ALA A 322 8.19 3.78 -2.54
CA ALA A 322 9.29 2.85 -2.54
C ALA A 322 10.54 3.43 -3.19
N ALA A 323 10.39 4.30 -4.18
CA ALA A 323 11.52 4.95 -4.84
C ALA A 323 12.31 5.87 -3.90
N VAL A 324 11.65 6.50 -2.91
CA VAL A 324 12.28 7.51 -2.02
C VAL A 324 12.66 6.97 -0.64
N LEU A 325 11.94 5.97 -0.12
CA LEU A 325 12.15 5.49 1.25
C LEU A 325 13.35 4.54 1.35
N PRO A 326 14.23 4.70 2.37
CA PRO A 326 15.46 3.91 2.47
C PRO A 326 15.23 2.46 2.93
N ASN A 327 14.33 2.24 3.88
CA ASN A 327 14.17 1.01 4.66
C ASN A 327 13.07 0.06 4.15
N VAL A 328 12.80 0.06 2.82
CA VAL A 328 11.80 -0.81 2.16
C VAL A 328 12.41 -2.18 1.87
N ASP A 329 12.82 -2.88 2.92
CA ASP A 329 13.51 -4.17 2.79
C ASP A 329 12.53 -5.35 2.69
N TRP A 330 11.30 -5.18 3.20
CA TRP A 330 10.28 -6.22 3.21
C TRP A 330 9.35 -6.21 1.99
N GLY A 331 9.79 -5.54 0.91
CA GLY A 331 9.14 -5.57 -0.40
C GLY A 331 8.06 -4.52 -0.58
N VAL A 332 7.55 -4.50 -1.80
CA VAL A 332 6.52 -3.57 -2.27
C VAL A 332 5.39 -4.36 -2.91
N SER A 333 4.15 -4.06 -2.59
CA SER A 333 2.99 -4.81 -3.06
C SER A 333 2.07 -3.96 -3.95
N PRO A 334 2.46 -3.63 -5.20
CA PRO A 334 1.53 -3.12 -6.21
C PRO A 334 0.49 -4.20 -6.51
N SER A 335 -0.78 -3.85 -6.64
CA SER A 335 -1.84 -4.86 -6.67
C SER A 335 -2.83 -4.74 -7.84
N GLN A 336 -2.58 -3.85 -8.80
CA GLN A 336 -3.42 -3.69 -10.00
C GLN A 336 -3.47 -4.97 -10.86
N ALA A 337 -2.43 -5.80 -10.81
CA ALA A 337 -2.36 -7.05 -11.58
C ALA A 337 -3.46 -8.07 -11.21
N TYR A 338 -4.12 -7.91 -10.06
CA TYR A 338 -5.24 -8.76 -9.63
C TYR A 338 -6.59 -8.33 -10.22
N LEU A 339 -6.70 -7.14 -10.82
CA LEU A 339 -7.91 -6.65 -11.47
C LEU A 339 -8.09 -7.25 -12.87
N VAL A 340 -9.33 -7.52 -13.26
CA VAL A 340 -9.68 -7.88 -14.64
C VAL A 340 -9.42 -6.71 -15.58
N GLU A 341 -9.79 -5.51 -15.12
CA GLU A 341 -9.64 -4.26 -15.86
C GLU A 341 -9.23 -3.15 -14.91
N ASP A 342 -8.27 -2.33 -15.33
CA ASP A 342 -7.78 -1.16 -14.60
C ASP A 342 -8.47 0.12 -15.09
N VAL A 343 -8.46 1.15 -14.27
CA VAL A 343 -9.03 2.47 -14.62
C VAL A 343 -8.06 3.35 -15.41
N THR A 344 -6.87 2.85 -15.76
CA THR A 344 -5.88 3.59 -16.54
C THR A 344 -5.79 3.08 -17.96
N ASP A 345 -5.43 3.97 -18.91
CA ASP A 345 -5.26 3.59 -20.33
C ASP A 345 -4.19 2.52 -20.52
N GLN A 346 -3.14 2.59 -19.71
CA GLN A 346 -2.04 1.64 -19.70
C GLN A 346 -1.77 1.23 -18.23
N PRO A 347 -2.31 0.09 -17.80
CA PRO A 347 -2.03 -0.43 -16.46
C PRO A 347 -0.53 -0.63 -16.23
N LEU A 348 -0.10 -0.38 -15.01
CA LEU A 348 1.29 -0.61 -14.63
C LEU A 348 1.65 -2.08 -14.86
N SER A 349 2.80 -2.29 -15.47
CA SER A 349 3.36 -3.62 -15.72
C SER A 349 4.81 -3.71 -15.28
N GLU A 350 5.19 -4.92 -14.88
CA GLU A 350 6.57 -5.25 -14.57
C GLU A 350 7.42 -5.42 -15.83
N GLN A 351 8.70 -5.13 -15.68
CA GLN A 351 9.75 -5.42 -16.65
C GLN A 351 10.83 -6.24 -15.92
N ASP A 352 11.09 -7.43 -16.40
CA ASP A 352 12.04 -8.37 -15.79
C ASP A 352 11.79 -8.60 -14.28
N GLY A 353 10.51 -8.77 -13.90
CA GLY A 353 10.08 -8.99 -12.52
C GLY A 353 10.21 -7.77 -11.61
N ARG A 354 10.32 -6.56 -12.15
CA ARG A 354 10.41 -5.30 -11.39
C ARG A 354 9.49 -4.24 -12.00
N TYR A 355 8.96 -3.36 -11.17
CA TYR A 355 8.23 -2.19 -11.63
C TYR A 355 9.19 -1.00 -11.79
N PRO A 356 9.35 -0.43 -13.00
CA PRO A 356 10.12 0.79 -13.18
C PRO A 356 9.44 1.96 -12.47
N VAL A 357 10.25 2.88 -11.92
CA VAL A 357 9.75 4.12 -11.31
C VAL A 357 9.46 5.12 -12.43
N SER A 358 8.21 5.54 -12.55
CA SER A 358 7.80 6.49 -13.60
C SER A 358 8.53 7.82 -13.48
N GLN A 359 9.02 8.35 -14.60
CA GLN A 359 9.58 9.70 -14.71
C GLN A 359 8.55 10.71 -15.25
N ALA A 360 7.33 10.26 -15.59
CA ALA A 360 6.26 11.14 -16.02
C ALA A 360 5.71 11.99 -14.85
N PRO A 361 5.17 13.18 -15.13
CA PRO A 361 4.63 14.09 -14.11
C PRO A 361 3.53 13.45 -13.25
N GLY A 362 3.49 13.81 -11.97
CA GLY A 362 2.55 13.27 -11.00
C GLY A 362 2.83 11.81 -10.67
N LEU A 363 1.79 10.98 -10.60
CA LEU A 363 1.90 9.54 -10.42
C LEU A 363 2.35 8.81 -11.70
N GLY A 364 2.37 9.52 -12.84
CA GLY A 364 2.81 8.95 -14.12
C GLY A 364 1.83 7.97 -14.74
N VAL A 365 0.57 7.97 -14.33
CA VAL A 365 -0.52 7.15 -14.91
C VAL A 365 -1.57 8.03 -15.57
N GLN A 366 -2.18 7.55 -16.64
CA GLN A 366 -3.26 8.24 -17.34
C GLN A 366 -4.59 7.55 -17.06
N VAL A 367 -5.47 8.23 -16.32
CA VAL A 367 -6.78 7.68 -15.94
C VAL A 367 -7.77 7.82 -17.09
N ASN A 368 -8.51 6.75 -17.37
CA ASN A 368 -9.59 6.69 -18.34
C ASN A 368 -10.93 6.98 -17.65
N GLU A 369 -11.41 8.21 -17.78
CA GLU A 369 -12.65 8.64 -17.13
C GLU A 369 -13.90 7.86 -17.60
N ALA A 370 -13.90 7.30 -18.82
CA ALA A 370 -14.99 6.44 -19.30
C ALA A 370 -15.02 5.10 -18.55
N VAL A 371 -13.84 4.52 -18.25
CA VAL A 371 -13.73 3.30 -17.44
C VAL A 371 -14.16 3.59 -15.99
N VAL A 372 -13.70 4.71 -15.41
CA VAL A 372 -14.14 5.16 -14.08
C VAL A 372 -15.67 5.24 -14.02
N SER A 373 -16.28 5.93 -14.99
CA SER A 373 -17.76 6.11 -15.05
C SER A 373 -18.51 4.78 -15.18
N ARG A 374 -17.94 3.80 -15.89
CA ARG A 374 -18.57 2.47 -16.08
C ARG A 374 -18.61 1.64 -14.79
N PHE A 375 -17.59 1.74 -13.96
CA PHE A 375 -17.48 0.98 -12.70
C PHE A 375 -17.96 1.77 -11.47
N ALA A 376 -18.30 3.03 -11.63
CA ALA A 376 -18.83 3.85 -10.54
C ALA A 376 -20.22 3.37 -10.12
N PHE A 377 -20.44 3.29 -8.80
CA PHE A 377 -21.73 2.92 -8.21
C PHE A 377 -22.25 3.98 -7.22
N CYS A 378 -21.45 4.92 -6.80
CA CYS A 378 -21.82 6.08 -5.97
C CYS A 378 -20.83 7.24 -6.16
#